data_3800784ff539c03434975ba1006e758d
#
_entry.id   3800784ff539c03434975ba1006e758d
#
_cell.length_a   1.000
_cell.length_b   1.000
_cell.length_c   1.000
_cell.angle_alpha   90.00
_cell.angle_beta   90.00
_cell.angle_gamma   90.00
#
_symmetry.space_group_name_H-M   'P 1'
#
loop_
_entity.id
_entity.type
_entity.pdbx_description
1 polymer ?
#
loop_
_entity_poly.entity_id
_entity_poly.type
_entity_poly.pdbx_seq_one_letter_code
_entity_poly.pdbx_strand_id
1 'polypeptide(L)'
;MDSKIENLQSLRIKIDNIDEEILKLIDLRSELAKRIIGAKNGTNIFKPKREEVLIKNLIKKSKRSSPEYIESLWRLLISENLKLQGGLKIITDNSRETLKTVNWYFNYGAYITSEKSATKAFQKLTLGTFDAAIVLDNKIQRNILEINNKVIKKILTVPLTNISTFKKVAIFRIE
;
A
#
# COMPACT_ATOMS: atom_id res chain seq x y z
N MET A 1 -30.79 38.00 3.66
CA MET A 1 -29.48 37.26 3.71
C MET A 1 -29.19 36.84 2.29
N ASP A 2 -28.45 37.67 1.55
CA ASP A 2 -28.04 37.37 0.17
C ASP A 2 -26.97 36.31 0.19
N SER A 3 -27.33 35.07 -0.11
CA SER A 3 -26.34 34.08 -0.49
C SER A 3 -25.75 34.48 -1.82
N LYS A 4 -24.61 35.22 -1.83
CA LYS A 4 -23.83 35.47 -3.04
C LYS A 4 -23.60 34.08 -3.67
N ILE A 5 -24.30 33.81 -4.76
CA ILE A 5 -23.99 32.67 -5.64
C ILE A 5 -22.58 32.91 -6.13
N GLU A 6 -21.65 32.13 -5.56
CA GLU A 6 -20.24 32.20 -5.95
C GLU A 6 -20.14 31.77 -7.41
N ASN A 7 -19.49 32.60 -8.25
CA ASN A 7 -19.43 32.31 -9.67
C ASN A 7 -18.46 31.13 -9.93
N LEU A 8 -18.69 30.37 -10.97
CA LEU A 8 -17.92 29.16 -11.33
C LEU A 8 -16.42 29.46 -11.44
N GLN A 9 -16.04 30.63 -11.93
CA GLN A 9 -14.63 31.00 -12.06
C GLN A 9 -13.95 31.20 -10.70
N SER A 10 -14.61 31.82 -9.76
CA SER A 10 -14.12 31.95 -8.37
C SER A 10 -13.94 30.61 -7.68
N LEU A 11 -14.85 29.66 -7.89
CA LEU A 11 -14.75 28.30 -7.36
C LEU A 11 -13.56 27.53 -7.96
N ARG A 12 -13.32 27.67 -9.28
CA ARG A 12 -12.16 27.06 -9.94
C ARG A 12 -10.84 27.60 -9.38
N ILE A 13 -10.70 28.90 -9.25
CA ILE A 13 -9.50 29.51 -8.65
C ILE A 13 -9.26 28.98 -7.21
N LYS A 14 -10.32 28.78 -6.44
CA LYS A 14 -10.18 28.20 -5.10
C LYS A 14 -9.70 26.75 -5.13
N ILE A 15 -10.18 25.97 -6.10
CA ILE A 15 -9.71 24.59 -6.29
C ILE A 15 -8.24 24.58 -6.69
N ASP A 16 -7.86 25.41 -7.67
CA ASP A 16 -6.47 25.50 -8.14
C ASP A 16 -5.51 25.85 -6.99
N ASN A 17 -5.88 26.79 -6.11
CA ASN A 17 -5.08 27.16 -4.94
C ASN A 17 -4.97 25.96 -3.94
N ILE A 18 -6.05 25.20 -3.74
CA ILE A 18 -6.03 24.01 -2.90
C ILE A 18 -5.11 22.93 -3.50
N ASP A 19 -5.15 22.74 -4.82
CA ASP A 19 -4.31 21.77 -5.51
C ASP A 19 -2.82 22.12 -5.39
N GLU A 20 -2.46 23.42 -5.46
CA GLU A 20 -1.09 23.87 -5.16
C GLU A 20 -0.66 23.57 -3.71
N GLU A 21 -1.53 23.79 -2.73
CA GLU A 21 -1.25 23.43 -1.34
C GLU A 21 -1.08 21.92 -1.15
N ILE A 22 -1.91 21.11 -1.78
CA ILE A 22 -1.78 19.64 -1.77
C ILE A 22 -0.43 19.24 -2.37
N LEU A 23 -0.02 19.83 -3.50
CA LEU A 23 1.28 19.54 -4.12
C LEU A 23 2.44 19.86 -3.16
N LYS A 24 2.44 21.04 -2.53
CA LYS A 24 3.46 21.43 -1.54
C LYS A 24 3.55 20.44 -0.38
N LEU A 25 2.40 19.96 0.12
CA LEU A 25 2.35 18.97 1.21
C LEU A 25 2.85 17.60 0.78
N ILE A 26 2.58 17.18 -0.46
CA ILE A 26 3.11 15.95 -1.05
C ILE A 26 4.64 16.02 -1.17
N ASP A 27 5.19 17.12 -1.66
CA ASP A 27 6.63 17.34 -1.77
C ASP A 27 7.31 17.30 -0.41
N LEU A 28 6.78 18.03 0.57
CA LEU A 28 7.29 18.01 1.95
C LEU A 28 7.24 16.59 2.56
N ARG A 29 6.15 15.87 2.34
CA ARG A 29 6.03 14.49 2.81
C ARG A 29 7.09 13.57 2.17
N SER A 30 7.38 13.75 0.90
CA SER A 30 8.37 12.97 0.16
C SER A 30 9.79 13.28 0.65
N GLU A 31 10.09 14.55 0.95
CA GLU A 31 11.35 14.95 1.55
C GLU A 31 11.56 14.32 2.93
N LEU A 32 10.55 14.39 3.80
CA LEU A 32 10.61 13.75 5.12
C LEU A 32 10.78 12.23 5.02
N ALA A 33 10.14 11.58 4.04
CA ALA A 33 10.33 10.15 3.78
C ALA A 33 11.78 9.82 3.40
N LYS A 34 12.44 10.63 2.55
CA LYS A 34 13.87 10.49 2.23
C LYS A 34 14.76 10.62 3.47
N ARG A 35 14.49 11.56 4.35
CA ARG A 35 15.24 11.72 5.62
C ARG A 35 15.13 10.49 6.53
N ILE A 36 13.95 9.86 6.58
CA ILE A 36 13.73 8.61 7.34
C ILE A 36 14.60 7.47 6.80
N ILE A 37 14.81 7.41 5.49
CA ILE A 37 15.70 6.41 4.85
C ILE A 37 17.14 6.59 5.33
N GLY A 38 17.66 7.80 5.25
CA GLY A 38 19.02 8.12 5.72
C GLY A 38 19.23 7.80 7.20
N ALA A 39 18.23 8.05 8.05
CA ALA A 39 18.30 7.77 9.49
C ALA A 39 18.25 6.26 9.84
N LYS A 40 17.82 5.38 8.93
CA LYS A 40 17.62 3.94 9.18
C LYS A 40 18.67 3.02 8.54
N ASN A 41 19.71 3.54 7.92
CA ASN A 41 20.72 2.73 7.21
C ASN A 41 20.12 1.67 6.25
N GLY A 42 19.02 2.00 5.57
CA GLY A 42 18.41 1.18 4.53
C GLY A 42 17.63 -0.06 5.00
N THR A 43 17.50 -0.34 6.31
CA THR A 43 16.85 -1.57 6.77
C THR A 43 15.34 -1.41 6.96
N ASN A 44 14.59 -2.40 6.46
CA ASN A 44 13.15 -2.62 6.69
C ASN A 44 12.25 -1.41 6.36
N ILE A 45 12.22 -1.06 5.06
CA ILE A 45 11.39 0.04 4.53
C ILE A 45 9.89 -0.24 4.61
N PHE A 46 9.47 -1.51 4.56
CA PHE A 46 8.08 -1.93 4.52
C PHE A 46 7.51 -2.15 5.93
N LYS A 47 6.59 -1.30 6.35
CA LYS A 47 5.94 -1.32 7.67
C LYS A 47 4.41 -1.41 7.54
N PRO A 48 3.85 -2.55 7.06
CA PRO A 48 2.43 -2.65 6.72
C PRO A 48 1.49 -2.34 7.88
N LYS A 49 1.81 -2.73 9.11
CA LYS A 49 0.98 -2.39 10.29
C LYS A 49 0.94 -0.90 10.59
N ARG A 50 2.06 -0.18 10.41
CA ARG A 50 2.07 1.29 10.57
C ARG A 50 1.24 1.97 9.49
N GLU A 51 1.32 1.47 8.26
CA GLU A 51 0.54 1.99 7.12
C GLU A 51 -0.96 1.74 7.33
N GLU A 52 -1.32 0.57 7.86
CA GLU A 52 -2.70 0.24 8.24
C GLU A 52 -3.24 1.24 9.28
N VAL A 53 -2.49 1.48 10.37
CA VAL A 53 -2.90 2.43 11.43
C VAL A 53 -3.05 3.83 10.86
N LEU A 54 -2.11 4.27 10.02
CA LEU A 54 -2.18 5.59 9.36
C LEU A 54 -3.48 5.73 8.56
N ILE A 55 -3.74 4.79 7.64
CA ILE A 55 -4.91 4.84 6.75
C ILE A 55 -6.21 4.80 7.56
N LYS A 56 -6.33 3.89 8.54
CA LYS A 56 -7.50 3.81 9.41
C LYS A 56 -7.76 5.12 10.17
N ASN A 57 -6.71 5.78 10.65
CA ASN A 57 -6.84 7.06 11.33
C ASN A 57 -7.30 8.19 10.39
N LEU A 58 -6.83 8.19 9.15
CA LEU A 58 -7.24 9.16 8.14
C LEU A 58 -8.70 8.95 7.71
N ILE A 59 -9.11 7.70 7.53
CA ILE A 59 -10.51 7.35 7.27
C ILE A 59 -11.42 7.88 8.38
N LYS A 60 -11.04 7.68 9.66
CA LYS A 60 -11.82 8.19 10.81
C LYS A 60 -11.90 9.72 10.86
N LYS A 61 -10.87 10.43 10.38
CA LYS A 61 -10.84 11.90 10.35
C LYS A 61 -11.57 12.49 9.15
N SER A 62 -11.74 11.73 8.09
CA SER A 62 -12.43 12.21 6.89
C SER A 62 -13.91 12.41 7.17
N LYS A 63 -14.44 13.59 6.77
CA LYS A 63 -15.87 13.93 6.95
C LYS A 63 -16.68 13.80 5.66
N ARG A 64 -16.03 13.76 4.50
CA ARG A 64 -16.70 13.83 3.19
C ARG A 64 -16.25 12.77 2.19
N SER A 65 -15.00 12.33 2.30
CA SER A 65 -14.45 11.34 1.37
C SER A 65 -14.75 9.93 1.83
N SER A 66 -15.03 9.03 0.89
CA SER A 66 -15.27 7.62 1.21
C SER A 66 -14.01 6.94 1.75
N PRO A 67 -14.16 5.90 2.59
CA PRO A 67 -13.02 5.11 3.07
C PRO A 67 -12.16 4.55 1.94
N GLU A 68 -12.78 4.09 0.86
CA GLU A 68 -12.12 3.51 -0.32
C GLU A 68 -11.27 4.56 -1.06
N TYR A 69 -11.79 5.77 -1.19
CA TYR A 69 -11.06 6.89 -1.80
C TYR A 69 -9.82 7.25 -0.97
N ILE A 70 -9.98 7.39 0.35
CA ILE A 70 -8.87 7.68 1.27
C ILE A 70 -7.81 6.58 1.21
N GLU A 71 -8.21 5.30 1.25
CA GLU A 71 -7.27 4.20 1.16
C GLU A 71 -6.48 4.25 -0.16
N SER A 72 -7.16 4.44 -1.30
CA SER A 72 -6.53 4.48 -2.62
C SER A 72 -5.54 5.62 -2.76
N LEU A 73 -5.91 6.82 -2.30
CA LEU A 73 -5.04 8.00 -2.35
C LEU A 73 -3.77 7.79 -1.51
N TRP A 74 -3.91 7.31 -0.27
CA TRP A 74 -2.74 7.07 0.59
C TRP A 74 -1.89 5.90 0.13
N ARG A 75 -2.48 4.87 -0.51
CA ARG A 75 -1.70 3.81 -1.15
C ARG A 75 -0.78 4.35 -2.23
N LEU A 76 -1.27 5.26 -3.08
CA LEU A 76 -0.46 5.91 -4.11
C LEU A 76 0.71 6.69 -3.50
N LEU A 77 0.45 7.54 -2.50
CA LEU A 77 1.48 8.33 -1.81
C LEU A 77 2.52 7.46 -1.07
N ILE A 78 2.10 6.33 -0.49
CA ILE A 78 3.00 5.39 0.18
C ILE A 78 3.85 4.65 -0.85
N SER A 79 3.25 4.22 -1.95
CA SER A 79 3.94 3.51 -3.03
C SER A 79 5.07 4.33 -3.63
N GLU A 80 4.85 5.62 -3.88
CA GLU A 80 5.91 6.50 -4.38
C GLU A 80 7.08 6.59 -3.38
N ASN A 81 6.81 6.67 -2.09
CA ASN A 81 7.86 6.65 -1.07
C ASN A 81 8.61 5.31 -1.01
N LEU A 82 7.92 4.18 -1.19
CA LEU A 82 8.58 2.86 -1.28
C LEU A 82 9.51 2.80 -2.49
N LYS A 83 9.08 3.34 -3.65
CA LYS A 83 9.91 3.45 -4.85
C LYS A 83 11.16 4.28 -4.61
N LEU A 84 11.04 5.46 -3.99
CA LEU A 84 12.18 6.31 -3.62
C LEU A 84 13.16 5.62 -2.67
N GLN A 85 12.72 4.60 -1.94
CA GLN A 85 13.52 3.77 -1.03
C GLN A 85 14.14 2.53 -1.70
N GLY A 86 14.06 2.41 -3.02
CA GLY A 86 14.59 1.30 -3.82
C GLY A 86 13.54 0.26 -4.21
N GLY A 87 12.28 0.43 -3.79
CA GLY A 87 11.17 -0.49 -4.07
C GLY A 87 11.24 -1.79 -3.25
N LEU A 88 10.13 -2.51 -3.24
CA LEU A 88 10.02 -3.82 -2.59
C LEU A 88 10.11 -4.95 -3.62
N LYS A 89 10.70 -6.07 -3.24
CA LYS A 89 10.69 -7.31 -4.03
C LYS A 89 9.56 -8.21 -3.52
N ILE A 90 8.51 -8.33 -4.29
CA ILE A 90 7.30 -9.08 -3.92
C ILE A 90 7.20 -10.34 -4.77
N ILE A 91 6.94 -11.47 -4.13
CA ILE A 91 6.59 -12.72 -4.79
C ILE A 91 5.10 -13.01 -4.61
N THR A 92 4.42 -13.46 -5.66
CA THR A 92 2.97 -13.74 -5.60
C THR A 92 2.61 -14.98 -6.42
N ASP A 93 1.39 -15.51 -6.23
CA ASP A 93 0.84 -16.47 -7.20
C ASP A 93 0.45 -15.71 -8.50
N ASN A 94 0.32 -16.43 -9.61
CA ASN A 94 0.00 -15.83 -10.90
C ASN A 94 -1.51 -15.64 -11.13
N SER A 95 -2.35 -15.69 -10.09
CA SER A 95 -3.78 -15.47 -10.27
C SER A 95 -4.05 -14.02 -10.65
N ARG A 96 -4.94 -13.81 -11.61
CA ARG A 96 -5.32 -12.48 -12.10
C ARG A 96 -5.80 -11.57 -10.96
N GLU A 97 -6.57 -12.13 -10.05
CA GLU A 97 -7.12 -11.40 -8.90
C GLU A 97 -6.02 -10.93 -7.94
N THR A 98 -5.05 -11.81 -7.66
CA THR A 98 -3.89 -11.43 -6.82
C THR A 98 -3.10 -10.32 -7.48
N LEU A 99 -2.71 -10.49 -8.74
CA LEU A 99 -1.93 -9.50 -9.48
C LEU A 99 -2.64 -8.15 -9.56
N LYS A 100 -3.96 -8.15 -9.80
CA LYS A 100 -4.75 -6.92 -9.86
C LYS A 100 -4.70 -6.16 -8.52
N THR A 101 -4.88 -6.85 -7.39
CA THR A 101 -4.85 -6.23 -6.06
C THR A 101 -3.44 -5.78 -5.68
N VAL A 102 -2.42 -6.60 -5.97
CA VAL A 102 -1.02 -6.29 -5.66
C VAL A 102 -0.55 -5.07 -6.44
N ASN A 103 -0.86 -5.00 -7.74
CA ASN A 103 -0.53 -3.84 -8.56
C ASN A 103 -1.19 -2.55 -8.07
N TRP A 104 -2.46 -2.61 -7.65
CA TRP A 104 -3.12 -1.46 -7.05
C TRP A 104 -2.50 -1.06 -5.71
N TYR A 105 -2.20 -2.04 -4.84
CA TYR A 105 -1.74 -1.78 -3.48
C TYR A 105 -0.33 -1.19 -3.44
N PHE A 106 0.60 -1.71 -4.27
CA PHE A 106 1.99 -1.28 -4.32
C PHE A 106 2.27 -0.29 -5.44
N ASN A 107 1.43 -0.24 -6.48
CA ASN A 107 1.60 0.61 -7.64
C ASN A 107 3.06 0.56 -8.16
N TYR A 108 3.79 1.66 -8.12
CA TYR A 108 5.21 1.74 -8.53
C TYR A 108 6.20 1.38 -7.42
N GLY A 109 5.71 1.09 -6.22
CA GLY A 109 6.55 0.86 -5.02
C GLY A 109 7.13 -0.55 -4.90
N ALA A 110 6.85 -1.46 -5.84
CA ALA A 110 7.34 -2.83 -5.77
C ALA A 110 7.70 -3.43 -7.15
N TYR A 111 8.69 -4.33 -7.12
CA TYR A 111 9.02 -5.25 -8.21
C TYR A 111 8.30 -6.57 -7.96
N ILE A 112 7.32 -6.91 -8.81
CA ILE A 112 6.45 -8.05 -8.61
C ILE A 112 6.93 -9.21 -9.49
N THR A 113 7.20 -10.35 -8.84
CA THR A 113 7.48 -11.63 -9.49
C THR A 113 6.34 -12.59 -9.17
N SER A 114 5.87 -13.36 -10.16
CA SER A 114 4.79 -14.33 -9.96
C SER A 114 5.27 -15.77 -10.12
N GLU A 115 4.65 -16.68 -9.36
CA GLU A 115 4.86 -18.12 -9.40
C GLU A 115 3.56 -18.86 -9.71
N LYS A 116 3.68 -20.10 -10.20
CA LYS A 116 2.52 -20.91 -10.60
C LYS A 116 1.56 -21.22 -9.46
N SER A 117 2.00 -21.11 -8.20
CA SER A 117 1.15 -21.38 -7.03
C SER A 117 1.65 -20.62 -5.78
N ALA A 118 0.74 -20.43 -4.82
CA ALA A 118 1.07 -19.87 -3.51
C ALA A 118 2.19 -20.65 -2.80
N THR A 119 2.17 -21.98 -2.87
CA THR A 119 3.23 -22.83 -2.28
C THR A 119 4.61 -22.50 -2.86
N LYS A 120 4.72 -22.35 -4.17
CA LYS A 120 6.00 -21.98 -4.81
C LYS A 120 6.42 -20.56 -4.44
N ALA A 121 5.48 -19.63 -4.32
CA ALA A 121 5.76 -18.27 -3.84
C ALA A 121 6.34 -18.29 -2.42
N PHE A 122 5.76 -19.06 -1.51
CA PHE A 122 6.29 -19.21 -0.15
C PHE A 122 7.65 -19.90 -0.12
N GLN A 123 7.87 -20.95 -0.91
CA GLN A 123 9.19 -21.59 -1.03
C GLN A 123 10.26 -20.59 -1.47
N LYS A 124 9.98 -19.74 -2.47
CA LYS A 124 10.90 -18.69 -2.91
C LYS A 124 11.09 -17.58 -1.87
N LEU A 125 10.05 -17.23 -1.12
CA LEU A 125 10.19 -16.29 -0.01
C LEU A 125 11.24 -16.77 1.00
N THR A 126 11.30 -18.09 1.29
CA THR A 126 12.29 -18.65 2.24
C THR A 126 13.74 -18.53 1.77
N LEU A 127 13.99 -18.26 0.49
CA LEU A 127 15.35 -18.00 -0.02
C LEU A 127 15.90 -16.61 0.40
N GLY A 128 15.04 -15.73 0.95
CA GLY A 128 15.46 -14.41 1.46
C GLY A 128 15.67 -13.34 0.38
N THR A 129 15.31 -13.63 -0.87
CA THR A 129 15.45 -12.68 -2.00
C THR A 129 14.24 -11.76 -2.18
N PHE A 130 13.14 -12.02 -1.47
CA PHE A 130 11.90 -11.26 -1.49
C PHE A 130 11.56 -10.70 -0.11
N ASP A 131 10.98 -9.50 -0.10
CA ASP A 131 10.55 -8.82 1.13
C ASP A 131 9.23 -9.37 1.68
N ALA A 132 8.35 -9.86 0.80
CA ALA A 132 7.08 -10.46 1.17
C ALA A 132 6.54 -11.40 0.09
N ALA A 133 5.69 -12.35 0.49
CA ALA A 133 4.82 -13.11 -0.39
C ALA A 133 3.37 -12.64 -0.23
N ILE A 134 2.64 -12.55 -1.36
CA ILE A 134 1.25 -12.11 -1.37
C ILE A 134 0.40 -13.06 -2.18
N VAL A 135 -0.68 -13.53 -1.58
CA VAL A 135 -1.60 -14.50 -2.18
C VAL A 135 -3.05 -14.19 -1.80
N LEU A 136 -4.01 -14.74 -2.54
CA LEU A 136 -5.43 -14.58 -2.18
C LEU A 136 -5.67 -15.03 -0.75
N ASP A 137 -6.36 -14.20 0.05
CA ASP A 137 -6.60 -14.45 1.47
C ASP A 137 -7.40 -15.73 1.73
N ASN A 138 -8.35 -16.06 0.87
CA ASN A 138 -9.17 -17.25 0.98
C ASN A 138 -8.45 -18.57 0.65
N LYS A 139 -7.27 -18.52 0.04
CA LYS A 139 -6.46 -19.72 -0.28
C LYS A 139 -5.65 -20.22 0.91
N ILE A 140 -5.43 -19.40 1.92
CA ILE A 140 -4.58 -19.71 3.06
C ILE A 140 -5.36 -19.51 4.35
N GLN A 141 -5.74 -20.62 4.98
CA GLN A 141 -6.49 -20.59 6.25
C GLN A 141 -5.60 -20.34 7.47
N ARG A 142 -4.29 -20.56 7.35
CA ARG A 142 -3.33 -20.43 8.46
C ARG A 142 -2.63 -19.07 8.44
N ASN A 143 -2.50 -18.46 9.60
CA ASN A 143 -1.76 -17.21 9.77
C ASN A 143 -0.26 -17.40 9.92
N ILE A 144 0.17 -18.63 10.24
CA ILE A 144 1.57 -19.02 10.41
C ILE A 144 1.81 -20.29 9.60
N LEU A 145 2.88 -20.29 8.82
CA LEU A 145 3.33 -21.42 8.01
C LEU A 145 4.79 -21.70 8.35
N GLU A 146 5.18 -22.96 8.35
CA GLU A 146 6.58 -23.37 8.45
C GLU A 146 6.98 -24.04 7.15
N ILE A 147 7.97 -23.46 6.46
CA ILE A 147 8.47 -23.94 5.18
C ILE A 147 9.99 -23.78 5.18
N ASN A 148 10.70 -24.88 4.85
CA ASN A 148 12.17 -24.90 4.81
C ASN A 148 12.81 -24.40 6.14
N ASN A 149 12.28 -24.83 7.29
CA ASN A 149 12.71 -24.43 8.64
C ASN A 149 12.64 -22.91 8.88
N LYS A 150 11.78 -22.19 8.13
CA LYS A 150 11.50 -20.77 8.34
C LYS A 150 10.04 -20.55 8.67
N VAL A 151 9.80 -19.71 9.67
CA VAL A 151 8.45 -19.30 10.06
C VAL A 151 8.02 -18.14 9.16
N ILE A 152 6.91 -18.33 8.45
CA ILE A 152 6.29 -17.32 7.59
C ILE A 152 4.98 -16.91 8.26
N LYS A 153 4.82 -15.62 8.51
CA LYS A 153 3.67 -15.07 9.22
C LYS A 153 2.84 -14.15 8.35
N LYS A 154 1.53 -14.33 8.40
CA LYS A 154 0.57 -13.38 7.84
C LYS A 154 0.63 -12.08 8.64
N ILE A 155 0.90 -10.98 7.95
CA ILE A 155 1.07 -9.66 8.57
C ILE A 155 -0.19 -8.81 8.43
N LEU A 156 -0.81 -8.86 7.26
CA LEU A 156 -1.95 -8.00 6.93
C LEU A 156 -2.78 -8.62 5.81
N THR A 157 -4.06 -8.29 5.78
CA THR A 157 -4.96 -8.51 4.63
C THR A 157 -5.36 -7.18 4.03
N VAL A 158 -5.29 -7.06 2.71
CA VAL A 158 -5.59 -5.84 1.96
C VAL A 158 -6.48 -6.12 0.75
N PRO A 159 -7.28 -5.16 0.27
CA PRO A 159 -7.50 -3.80 0.77
C PRO A 159 -8.03 -3.77 2.21
N LEU A 160 -7.79 -2.67 2.93
CA LEU A 160 -8.33 -2.48 4.29
C LEU A 160 -9.84 -2.25 4.26
N THR A 161 -10.32 -1.53 3.24
CA THR A 161 -11.73 -1.26 2.97
C THR A 161 -12.34 -2.26 1.99
N ASN A 162 -13.60 -2.12 1.66
CA ASN A 162 -14.30 -3.01 0.73
C ASN A 162 -14.36 -2.42 -0.68
N ILE A 163 -13.21 -2.35 -1.34
CA ILE A 163 -13.15 -1.94 -2.74
C ILE A 163 -13.60 -3.10 -3.62
N SER A 164 -14.82 -3.03 -4.17
CA SER A 164 -15.46 -4.13 -4.92
C SER A 164 -14.65 -4.67 -6.10
N THR A 165 -13.79 -3.82 -6.66
CA THR A 165 -12.92 -4.14 -7.80
C THR A 165 -11.78 -5.10 -7.45
N PHE A 166 -11.38 -5.18 -6.17
CA PHE A 166 -10.23 -5.93 -5.71
C PHE A 166 -10.62 -7.05 -4.75
N LYS A 167 -9.98 -8.21 -4.90
CA LYS A 167 -10.11 -9.31 -3.95
C LYS A 167 -9.16 -9.11 -2.78
N LYS A 168 -9.55 -9.61 -1.60
CA LYS A 168 -8.67 -9.61 -0.44
C LYS A 168 -7.47 -10.52 -0.68
N VAL A 169 -6.27 -9.98 -0.46
CA VAL A 169 -5.01 -10.72 -0.47
C VAL A 169 -4.32 -10.61 0.86
N ALA A 170 -3.62 -11.67 1.25
CA ALA A 170 -2.85 -11.73 2.48
C ALA A 170 -1.36 -11.51 2.19
N ILE A 171 -0.74 -10.67 3.00
CA ILE A 171 0.69 -10.34 2.96
C ILE A 171 1.41 -11.18 4.02
N PHE A 172 2.41 -11.94 3.60
CA PHE A 172 3.22 -12.81 4.44
C PHE A 172 4.69 -12.40 4.41
N ARG A 173 5.36 -12.54 5.57
CA ARG A 173 6.81 -12.31 5.69
C ARG A 173 7.46 -13.41 6.54
N ILE A 174 8.77 -13.58 6.37
CA ILE A 174 9.59 -14.38 7.29
C ILE A 174 9.70 -13.60 8.60
N GLU A 175 9.56 -14.31 9.71
CA GLU A 175 9.71 -13.76 11.07
C GLU A 175 11.20 -13.61 11.43
#